data_6061fe078f97a8ab839a08c142aafc83
#
_entry.id   6061fe078f97a8ab839a08c142aafc83
#
_cell.length_a   1.000
_cell.length_b   1.000
_cell.length_c   1.000
_cell.angle_alpha   90.00
_cell.angle_beta   90.00
_cell.angle_gamma   90.00
#
_symmetry.space_group_name_H-M   'P 1'
#
loop_
_entity.id
_entity.type
_entity.pdbx_description
1 polymer ?
#
loop_
_entity_poly.entity_id
_entity_poly.type
_entity_poly.pdbx_seq_one_letter_code
_entity_poly.pdbx_strand_id
1 'polypeptide(L)'
;MKKIRKTIGLILVMSLCLGIFSIATASTFTDAHGNVIELDDTLEAYSSFVLNGADDAARKAETNLGDFWTDALRWFAVSGEINRYFEEDDITAGNTAIDADADHVVVLWNGGNLRADIPEGKFGAEQLAEVLPYPNKVAVVYMTGAQLQETLEAASQGLPYTEESAAACAAFMQVSGLSYTVNTGKAYDRGEAYGDNWFRAASLSRITITEVNGQPFDADAAYAVITSNANFNGMDSSYMFKEAAEANEKSTITTAVVRDVIWLYIAGEMNNMIGEEYATAQGRITIE
;
A
#
# COMPACT_ATOMS: atom_id res chain seq x y z
N MET A 1 -19.84 -19.29 -18.07
CA MET A 1 -19.21 -19.70 -16.81
C MET A 1 -18.56 -18.53 -16.04
N LYS A 2 -18.20 -17.39 -16.63
CA LYS A 2 -17.62 -16.22 -15.94
C LYS A 2 -18.57 -15.42 -15.03
N LYS A 3 -19.88 -15.53 -15.18
CA LYS A 3 -20.87 -14.77 -14.37
C LYS A 3 -21.15 -15.33 -12.96
N ILE A 4 -20.85 -16.60 -12.71
CA ILE A 4 -21.15 -17.25 -11.42
C ILE A 4 -20.08 -16.90 -10.35
N ARG A 5 -18.83 -16.67 -10.76
CA ARG A 5 -17.72 -16.34 -9.84
C ARG A 5 -17.83 -14.98 -9.15
N LYS A 6 -18.40 -13.96 -9.83
CA LYS A 6 -18.59 -12.62 -9.25
C LYS A 6 -19.66 -12.54 -8.15
N THR A 7 -20.64 -13.44 -8.19
CA THR A 7 -21.76 -13.41 -7.25
C THR A 7 -21.40 -14.01 -5.89
N ILE A 8 -20.45 -14.97 -5.83
CA ILE A 8 -20.04 -15.65 -4.60
C ILE A 8 -19.13 -14.72 -3.75
N GLY A 9 -18.20 -14.01 -4.36
CA GLY A 9 -17.35 -13.05 -3.66
C GLY A 9 -18.14 -11.89 -3.02
N LEU A 10 -19.19 -11.42 -3.72
CA LEU A 10 -20.05 -10.34 -3.22
C LEU A 10 -20.86 -10.73 -1.98
N ILE A 11 -21.27 -12.00 -1.86
CA ILE A 11 -22.03 -12.51 -0.71
C ILE A 11 -21.16 -12.60 0.55
N LEU A 12 -19.89 -12.97 0.41
CA LEU A 12 -18.94 -13.05 1.53
C LEU A 12 -18.64 -11.66 2.13
N VAL A 13 -18.46 -10.65 1.28
CA VAL A 13 -18.19 -9.25 1.69
C VAL A 13 -19.39 -8.63 2.42
N MET A 14 -20.62 -8.87 1.94
CA MET A 14 -21.83 -8.41 2.63
C MET A 14 -22.05 -9.08 3.99
N SER A 15 -21.57 -10.32 4.18
CA SER A 15 -21.68 -11.03 5.46
C SER A 15 -20.75 -10.44 6.53
N LEU A 16 -19.56 -9.96 6.18
CA LEU A 16 -18.65 -9.30 7.11
C LEU A 16 -19.21 -7.97 7.65
N CYS A 17 -19.86 -7.19 6.79
CA CYS A 17 -20.43 -5.89 7.18
C CYS A 17 -21.72 -5.95 7.96
N LEU A 18 -22.47 -7.07 7.90
CA LEU A 18 -23.82 -7.20 8.48
C LEU A 18 -23.93 -8.16 9.64
N GLY A 19 -22.84 -8.81 10.09
CA GLY A 19 -22.87 -9.75 11.22
C GLY A 19 -23.75 -10.99 10.97
N ILE A 20 -24.01 -11.35 9.72
CA ILE A 20 -24.81 -12.51 9.36
C ILE A 20 -23.88 -13.73 9.25
N PHE A 21 -23.99 -14.66 10.18
CA PHE A 21 -23.30 -15.95 10.11
C PHE A 21 -23.79 -16.73 8.87
N SER A 22 -22.96 -16.78 7.84
CA SER A 22 -23.12 -17.73 6.75
C SER A 22 -22.43 -19.03 7.13
N ILE A 23 -23.05 -20.15 6.85
CA ILE A 23 -22.42 -21.48 7.01
C ILE A 23 -21.32 -21.52 5.94
N ALA A 24 -20.09 -21.36 6.39
CA ALA A 24 -18.93 -21.36 5.55
C ALA A 24 -18.63 -22.81 5.13
N THR A 25 -18.14 -23.00 3.93
CA THR A 25 -17.66 -24.30 3.43
C THR A 25 -16.14 -24.24 3.42
N ALA A 26 -15.48 -25.19 4.09
CA ALA A 26 -14.02 -25.29 4.06
C ALA A 26 -13.51 -25.24 2.62
N SER A 27 -12.58 -24.33 2.36
CA SER A 27 -11.91 -24.20 1.07
C SER A 27 -10.68 -25.10 1.07
N THR A 28 -10.53 -25.91 0.01
CA THR A 28 -9.30 -26.68 -0.19
C THR A 28 -8.54 -26.15 -1.40
N PHE A 29 -7.23 -26.05 -1.27
CA PHE A 29 -6.34 -25.73 -2.40
C PHE A 29 -5.01 -26.50 -2.27
N THR A 30 -4.24 -26.52 -3.34
CA THR A 30 -2.91 -27.13 -3.35
C THR A 30 -1.86 -26.03 -3.34
N ASP A 31 -0.96 -26.09 -2.37
CA ASP A 31 0.15 -25.13 -2.27
C ASP A 31 1.22 -25.38 -3.35
N ALA A 32 2.23 -24.50 -3.40
CA ALA A 32 3.35 -24.59 -4.33
C ALA A 32 4.18 -25.90 -4.17
N HIS A 33 4.09 -26.55 -3.01
CA HIS A 33 4.78 -27.80 -2.70
C HIS A 33 3.94 -29.04 -2.97
N GLY A 34 2.68 -28.88 -3.47
CA GLY A 34 1.77 -29.96 -3.79
C GLY A 34 0.95 -30.47 -2.58
N ASN A 35 0.98 -29.78 -1.43
CA ASN A 35 0.18 -30.16 -0.27
C ASN A 35 -1.25 -29.67 -0.43
N VAL A 36 -2.23 -30.50 -0.04
CA VAL A 36 -3.63 -30.09 0.03
C VAL A 36 -3.86 -29.39 1.37
N ILE A 37 -4.26 -28.13 1.31
CA ILE A 37 -4.53 -27.27 2.47
C ILE A 37 -6.04 -27.12 2.61
N GLU A 38 -6.56 -27.37 3.80
CA GLU A 38 -7.93 -27.07 4.17
C GLU A 38 -7.93 -25.80 5.03
N LEU A 39 -8.68 -24.78 4.60
CA LEU A 39 -8.93 -23.57 5.40
C LEU A 39 -10.23 -23.75 6.17
N ASP A 40 -10.19 -23.46 7.46
CA ASP A 40 -11.38 -23.40 8.30
C ASP A 40 -12.16 -22.11 7.97
N ASP A 41 -13.45 -22.14 8.27
CA ASP A 41 -14.44 -21.12 7.90
C ASP A 41 -14.26 -19.74 8.53
N THR A 42 -13.25 -19.56 9.33
CA THR A 42 -12.97 -18.32 10.05
C THR A 42 -11.78 -17.60 9.44
N LEU A 43 -12.02 -16.59 8.57
CA LEU A 43 -11.02 -15.61 8.13
C LEU A 43 -9.55 -16.14 8.19
N GLU A 44 -9.32 -17.30 7.58
CA GLU A 44 -8.01 -17.89 7.41
C GLU A 44 -7.54 -17.73 5.97
N ALA A 45 -6.26 -17.50 5.80
CA ALA A 45 -5.56 -17.53 4.54
C ALA A 45 -4.28 -18.35 4.67
N TYR A 46 -3.60 -18.57 3.57
CA TYR A 46 -2.37 -19.35 3.52
C TYR A 46 -1.30 -18.61 2.72
N SER A 47 -0.05 -18.69 3.18
CA SER A 47 1.12 -18.29 2.40
C SER A 47 2.11 -19.44 2.31
N SER A 48 2.64 -19.71 1.11
CA SER A 48 3.69 -20.73 0.91
C SER A 48 5.07 -20.27 1.36
N PHE A 49 5.23 -19.03 1.79
CA PHE A 49 6.50 -18.40 2.19
C PHE A 49 6.25 -17.28 3.18
N VAL A 50 7.30 -16.83 3.83
CA VAL A 50 7.25 -15.66 4.72
C VAL A 50 7.23 -14.39 3.89
N LEU A 51 6.31 -13.45 4.21
CA LEU A 51 6.37 -12.08 3.70
C LEU A 51 7.04 -11.21 4.77
N ASN A 52 8.17 -10.61 4.41
CA ASN A 52 9.10 -9.98 5.34
C ASN A 52 8.68 -8.57 5.74
N GLY A 53 8.38 -8.33 7.00
CA GLY A 53 8.06 -7.02 7.58
C GLY A 53 8.70 -6.77 8.94
N ALA A 54 9.12 -7.87 9.64
CA ALA A 54 9.79 -7.77 10.92
C ALA A 54 11.17 -7.10 10.84
N ASP A 55 11.74 -6.75 11.98
CA ASP A 55 13.10 -6.20 12.12
C ASP A 55 13.37 -4.97 11.22
N ASP A 56 12.36 -4.13 11.04
CA ASP A 56 12.43 -2.93 10.17
C ASP A 56 12.74 -3.23 8.70
N ALA A 57 12.47 -4.46 8.21
CA ALA A 57 12.79 -4.86 6.84
C ALA A 57 12.27 -3.86 5.80
N ALA A 58 11.01 -3.46 5.89
CA ALA A 58 10.37 -2.52 4.97
C ALA A 58 10.86 -1.06 5.11
N ARG A 59 11.69 -0.74 6.11
CA ARG A 59 12.37 0.55 6.25
C ARG A 59 13.75 0.56 5.60
N LYS A 60 14.30 -0.62 5.31
CA LYS A 60 15.68 -0.81 4.83
C LYS A 60 15.75 -0.94 3.33
N ALA A 61 14.76 -1.61 2.75
CA ALA A 61 14.70 -1.94 1.33
C ALA A 61 13.27 -2.28 0.92
N GLU A 62 13.07 -2.57 -0.36
CA GLU A 62 11.87 -3.24 -0.86
C GLU A 62 11.70 -4.60 -0.20
N THR A 63 10.47 -4.96 0.13
CA THR A 63 10.15 -6.27 0.68
C THR A 63 8.96 -6.88 -0.06
N ASN A 64 8.92 -8.21 -0.10
CA ASN A 64 7.78 -8.92 -0.67
C ASN A 64 6.46 -8.62 0.09
N LEU A 65 6.51 -8.33 1.39
CA LEU A 65 5.36 -7.82 2.13
C LEU A 65 4.95 -6.43 1.65
N GLY A 66 5.92 -5.54 1.38
CA GLY A 66 5.66 -4.20 0.86
C GLY A 66 5.00 -4.26 -0.51
N ASP A 67 5.47 -5.13 -1.41
CA ASP A 67 4.89 -5.36 -2.72
C ASP A 67 3.45 -5.90 -2.62
N PHE A 68 3.24 -6.96 -1.85
CA PHE A 68 1.92 -7.53 -1.61
C PHE A 68 0.94 -6.48 -1.04
N TRP A 69 1.38 -5.72 -0.05
CA TRP A 69 0.56 -4.71 0.62
C TRP A 69 0.14 -3.59 -0.33
N THR A 70 1.09 -3.09 -1.09
CA THR A 70 0.84 -1.99 -2.03
C THR A 70 0.05 -2.45 -3.25
N ASP A 71 0.21 -3.70 -3.72
CA ASP A 71 -0.59 -4.27 -4.79
C ASP A 71 -2.05 -4.45 -4.37
N ALA A 72 -2.30 -4.89 -3.14
CA ALA A 72 -3.66 -4.99 -2.60
C ALA A 72 -4.37 -3.62 -2.60
N LEU A 73 -3.66 -2.56 -2.17
CA LEU A 73 -4.20 -1.19 -2.18
C LEU A 73 -4.41 -0.67 -3.61
N ARG A 74 -3.50 -0.99 -4.54
CA ARG A 74 -3.66 -0.60 -5.95
C ARG A 74 -4.84 -1.32 -6.59
N TRP A 75 -4.97 -2.64 -6.35
CA TRP A 75 -6.13 -3.41 -6.80
C TRP A 75 -7.44 -2.79 -6.30
N PHE A 76 -7.51 -2.45 -5.02
CA PHE A 76 -8.68 -1.82 -4.41
C PHE A 76 -9.10 -0.54 -5.12
N ALA A 77 -8.12 0.28 -5.54
CA ALA A 77 -8.35 1.51 -6.27
C ALA A 77 -8.77 1.24 -7.73
N VAL A 78 -8.00 0.43 -8.46
CA VAL A 78 -8.17 0.20 -9.91
C VAL A 78 -9.40 -0.66 -10.23
N SER A 79 -9.77 -1.59 -9.35
CA SER A 79 -10.99 -2.39 -9.51
C SER A 79 -12.28 -1.59 -9.33
N GLY A 80 -12.17 -0.39 -8.76
CA GLY A 80 -13.32 0.45 -8.40
C GLY A 80 -13.99 0.06 -7.08
N GLU A 81 -13.46 -0.90 -6.33
CA GLU A 81 -13.99 -1.25 -5.01
C GLU A 81 -13.93 -0.07 -4.04
N ILE A 82 -12.89 0.75 -4.11
CA ILE A 82 -12.71 1.96 -3.30
C ILE A 82 -13.90 2.93 -3.40
N ASN A 83 -14.61 2.95 -4.52
CA ASN A 83 -15.71 3.88 -4.76
C ASN A 83 -16.90 3.69 -3.78
N ARG A 84 -16.97 2.55 -3.10
CA ARG A 84 -17.99 2.25 -2.08
C ARG A 84 -17.66 2.83 -0.71
N TYR A 85 -16.47 3.39 -0.57
CA TYR A 85 -15.90 3.84 0.69
C TYR A 85 -15.63 5.35 0.74
N PHE A 86 -16.10 6.10 -0.25
CA PHE A 86 -16.11 7.56 -0.17
C PHE A 86 -17.06 8.01 0.94
N GLU A 87 -16.69 9.05 1.66
CA GLU A 87 -17.55 9.65 2.69
C GLU A 87 -18.78 10.33 2.05
N GLU A 88 -19.85 10.50 2.80
CA GLU A 88 -21.10 11.09 2.28
C GLU A 88 -20.89 12.53 1.77
N ASP A 89 -19.98 13.27 2.39
CA ASP A 89 -19.63 14.64 1.98
C ASP A 89 -18.92 14.63 0.61
N ASP A 90 -18.03 13.66 0.36
CA ASP A 90 -17.38 13.48 -0.95
C ASP A 90 -18.41 13.17 -2.04
N ILE A 91 -19.32 12.23 -1.77
CA ILE A 91 -20.37 11.83 -2.69
C ILE A 91 -21.27 13.02 -3.02
N THR A 92 -21.61 13.82 -2.02
CA THR A 92 -22.41 15.04 -2.18
C THR A 92 -21.68 16.10 -2.99
N ALA A 93 -20.34 16.19 -2.87
CA ALA A 93 -19.49 17.06 -3.69
C ALA A 93 -19.28 16.52 -5.13
N GLY A 94 -19.76 15.31 -5.43
CA GLY A 94 -19.62 14.68 -6.74
C GLY A 94 -18.41 13.76 -6.89
N ASN A 95 -17.64 13.53 -5.82
CA ASN A 95 -16.51 12.59 -5.79
C ASN A 95 -17.04 11.17 -5.53
N THR A 96 -17.43 10.47 -6.58
CA THR A 96 -18.01 9.13 -6.50
C THR A 96 -17.09 8.03 -7.03
N ALA A 97 -15.93 8.41 -7.57
CA ALA A 97 -14.92 7.52 -8.11
C ALA A 97 -13.55 8.21 -8.14
N ILE A 98 -12.49 7.43 -8.22
CA ILE A 98 -11.14 7.96 -8.49
C ILE A 98 -11.13 8.62 -9.86
N ASP A 99 -10.67 9.88 -9.92
CA ASP A 99 -10.54 10.68 -11.14
C ASP A 99 -9.15 10.42 -11.79
N ALA A 100 -8.88 9.17 -12.11
CA ALA A 100 -7.69 8.75 -12.84
C ALA A 100 -7.94 7.37 -13.48
N ASP A 101 -7.33 7.12 -14.64
CA ASP A 101 -7.28 5.78 -15.20
C ASP A 101 -6.23 4.91 -14.49
N ALA A 102 -6.22 3.60 -14.78
CA ALA A 102 -5.34 2.64 -14.11
C ALA A 102 -3.85 2.95 -14.30
N ASP A 103 -3.47 3.61 -15.39
CA ASP A 103 -2.09 3.95 -15.72
C ASP A 103 -1.57 5.13 -14.88
N HIS A 104 -2.49 5.90 -14.28
CA HIS A 104 -2.19 7.03 -13.41
C HIS A 104 -2.51 6.77 -11.93
N VAL A 105 -2.80 5.52 -11.54
CA VAL A 105 -2.98 5.12 -10.15
C VAL A 105 -1.71 4.48 -9.62
N VAL A 106 -1.13 5.05 -8.57
CA VAL A 106 0.05 4.53 -7.88
C VAL A 106 -0.20 4.42 -6.38
N VAL A 107 0.57 3.60 -5.70
CA VAL A 107 0.52 3.44 -4.24
C VAL A 107 1.87 3.81 -3.64
N LEU A 108 1.84 4.61 -2.59
CA LEU A 108 2.98 4.91 -1.73
C LEU A 108 2.60 4.56 -0.28
N TRP A 109 3.31 3.59 0.29
CA TRP A 109 3.06 3.13 1.66
C TRP A 109 4.34 3.16 2.48
N ASN A 110 4.38 3.92 3.56
CA ASN A 110 5.57 4.04 4.38
C ASN A 110 5.91 2.72 5.09
N GLY A 111 7.13 2.24 4.91
CA GLY A 111 7.63 0.97 5.45
C GLY A 111 7.58 0.90 6.98
N GLY A 112 7.64 2.07 7.65
CA GLY A 112 7.48 2.16 9.09
C GLY A 112 6.14 1.67 9.63
N ASN A 113 5.13 1.46 8.80
CA ASN A 113 3.83 0.91 9.18
C ASN A 113 3.75 -0.61 9.06
N LEU A 114 4.71 -1.27 8.41
CA LEU A 114 4.80 -2.73 8.31
C LEU A 114 5.71 -3.24 9.43
N ARG A 115 5.12 -3.89 10.46
CA ARG A 115 5.78 -4.13 11.75
C ARG A 115 6.08 -5.60 12.06
N ALA A 116 5.51 -6.52 11.32
CA ALA A 116 5.67 -7.96 11.53
C ALA A 116 5.64 -8.69 10.18
N ASP A 117 6.09 -9.93 10.18
CA ASP A 117 5.97 -10.80 9.03
C ASP A 117 4.55 -11.36 8.90
N ILE A 118 4.13 -11.70 7.66
CA ILE A 118 3.10 -12.69 7.47
C ILE A 118 3.83 -14.05 7.40
N PRO A 119 3.50 -15.02 8.29
CA PRO A 119 4.24 -16.28 8.36
C PRO A 119 3.93 -17.19 7.17
N GLU A 120 4.83 -18.09 6.86
CA GLU A 120 4.55 -19.27 6.05
C GLU A 120 3.49 -20.15 6.77
N GLY A 121 2.56 -20.70 6.00
CA GLY A 121 1.46 -21.48 6.53
C GLY A 121 0.16 -20.69 6.66
N LYS A 122 -0.70 -21.14 7.56
CA LYS A 122 -1.98 -20.46 7.85
C LYS A 122 -1.78 -19.21 8.67
N PHE A 123 -2.52 -18.18 8.33
CA PHE A 123 -2.58 -16.93 9.07
C PHE A 123 -3.99 -16.33 9.03
N GLY A 124 -4.26 -15.37 9.92
CA GLY A 124 -5.59 -14.78 10.05
C GLY A 124 -5.52 -13.27 10.34
N ALA A 125 -6.65 -12.72 10.78
CA ALA A 125 -6.78 -11.30 11.09
C ALA A 125 -5.84 -10.83 12.21
N GLU A 126 -5.44 -11.74 13.11
CA GLU A 126 -4.49 -11.44 14.20
C GLU A 126 -3.11 -11.10 13.62
N GLN A 127 -2.58 -11.91 12.69
CA GLN A 127 -1.30 -11.65 12.04
C GLN A 127 -1.32 -10.35 11.22
N LEU A 128 -2.43 -10.07 10.51
CA LEU A 128 -2.57 -8.77 9.84
C LEU A 128 -2.60 -7.59 10.83
N ALA A 129 -3.14 -7.80 12.04
CA ALA A 129 -3.11 -6.77 13.08
C ALA A 129 -1.70 -6.57 13.67
N GLU A 130 -0.85 -7.60 13.68
CA GLU A 130 0.57 -7.48 14.03
C GLU A 130 1.35 -6.73 12.96
N VAL A 131 1.09 -7.01 11.67
CA VAL A 131 1.70 -6.28 10.55
C VAL A 131 1.36 -4.78 10.62
N LEU A 132 0.09 -4.44 10.75
CA LEU A 132 -0.40 -3.05 10.85
C LEU A 132 -1.21 -2.87 12.14
N PRO A 133 -0.59 -2.51 13.29
CA PRO A 133 -1.29 -2.39 14.56
C PRO A 133 -2.21 -1.16 14.64
N TYR A 134 -2.16 -0.27 13.68
CA TYR A 134 -2.92 0.97 13.65
C TYR A 134 -4.20 0.83 12.80
N PRO A 135 -5.31 1.51 13.18
CA PRO A 135 -6.55 1.51 12.38
C PRO A 135 -6.45 2.52 11.23
N ASN A 136 -5.42 2.40 10.40
CA ASN A 136 -5.24 3.30 9.27
C ASN A 136 -6.37 3.13 8.26
N LYS A 137 -6.83 4.26 7.72
CA LYS A 137 -7.76 4.33 6.61
C LYS A 137 -7.01 4.55 5.30
N VAL A 138 -7.59 4.09 4.20
CA VAL A 138 -7.11 4.39 2.85
C VAL A 138 -7.42 5.84 2.51
N ALA A 139 -6.46 6.53 1.93
CA ALA A 139 -6.61 7.88 1.42
C ALA A 139 -6.20 7.96 -0.06
N VAL A 140 -6.81 8.90 -0.78
CA VAL A 140 -6.50 9.25 -2.16
C VAL A 140 -5.97 10.68 -2.17
N VAL A 141 -4.78 10.88 -2.73
CA VAL A 141 -4.19 12.21 -2.92
C VAL A 141 -3.87 12.40 -4.40
N TYR A 142 -4.36 13.49 -4.99
CA TYR A 142 -4.01 13.84 -6.36
C TYR A 142 -2.79 14.74 -6.37
N MET A 143 -1.74 14.33 -7.08
CA MET A 143 -0.50 15.09 -7.18
C MET A 143 0.12 14.99 -8.57
N THR A 144 0.99 15.95 -8.91
CA THR A 144 1.79 15.90 -10.13
C THR A 144 2.94 14.91 -9.98
N GLY A 145 3.54 14.48 -11.11
CA GLY A 145 4.75 13.66 -11.08
C GLY A 145 5.92 14.36 -10.36
N ALA A 146 6.05 15.67 -10.50
CA ALA A 146 7.05 16.43 -9.75
C ALA A 146 6.84 16.34 -8.23
N GLN A 147 5.60 16.44 -7.76
CA GLN A 147 5.26 16.27 -6.34
C GLN A 147 5.46 14.81 -5.88
N LEU A 148 5.17 13.84 -6.74
CA LEU A 148 5.44 12.42 -6.50
C LEU A 148 6.95 12.18 -6.28
N GLN A 149 7.80 12.76 -7.15
CA GLN A 149 9.25 12.66 -7.02
C GLN A 149 9.75 13.33 -5.73
N GLU A 150 9.24 14.51 -5.38
CA GLU A 150 9.59 15.19 -4.12
C GLU A 150 9.15 14.39 -2.90
N THR A 151 7.99 13.73 -2.95
CA THR A 151 7.52 12.82 -1.89
C THR A 151 8.52 11.70 -1.64
N LEU A 152 9.00 11.05 -2.70
CA LEU A 152 10.00 9.97 -2.59
C LEU A 152 11.37 10.49 -2.14
N GLU A 153 11.78 11.67 -2.60
CA GLU A 153 13.02 12.31 -2.15
C GLU A 153 12.96 12.54 -0.63
N ALA A 154 11.88 13.17 -0.13
CA ALA A 154 11.69 13.42 1.29
C ALA A 154 11.64 12.12 2.12
N ALA A 155 11.01 11.07 1.60
CA ALA A 155 10.92 9.76 2.24
C ALA A 155 12.29 9.05 2.32
N SER A 156 13.26 9.43 1.48
CA SER A 156 14.59 8.84 1.44
C SER A 156 15.57 9.41 2.48
N GLN A 157 15.19 10.42 3.26
CA GLN A 157 16.11 11.18 4.11
C GLN A 157 16.85 10.37 5.17
N GLY A 158 16.29 9.24 5.60
CA GLY A 158 16.91 8.33 6.57
C GLY A 158 17.90 7.33 5.96
N LEU A 159 17.89 7.14 4.64
CA LEU A 159 18.75 6.16 3.97
C LEU A 159 20.18 6.68 3.78
N PRO A 160 21.21 5.79 3.81
CA PRO A 160 21.08 4.36 4.09
C PRO A 160 20.68 4.09 5.55
N TYR A 161 20.00 2.96 5.76
CA TYR A 161 19.56 2.57 7.11
C TYR A 161 20.75 2.33 8.03
N THR A 162 20.68 2.94 9.22
CA THR A 162 21.53 2.66 10.38
C THR A 162 20.65 2.67 11.63
N GLU A 163 21.13 2.15 12.76
CA GLU A 163 20.37 2.22 14.02
C GLU A 163 20.03 3.66 14.43
N GLU A 164 20.94 4.63 14.12
CA GLU A 164 20.70 6.04 14.40
C GLU A 164 19.68 6.66 13.44
N SER A 165 19.59 6.19 12.20
CA SER A 165 18.64 6.68 11.19
C SER A 165 17.32 5.90 11.14
N ALA A 166 17.18 4.83 11.94
CA ALA A 166 16.02 3.91 11.89
C ALA A 166 14.66 4.64 12.02
N ALA A 167 14.58 5.67 12.87
CA ALA A 167 13.37 6.48 13.00
C ALA A 167 13.05 7.26 11.72
N ALA A 168 14.07 7.85 11.08
CA ALA A 168 13.93 8.58 9.82
C ALA A 168 13.62 7.65 8.64
N CYS A 169 14.09 6.40 8.67
CA CYS A 169 13.76 5.39 7.67
C CYS A 169 12.32 4.90 7.74
N ALA A 170 11.55 5.24 8.79
CA ALA A 170 10.14 4.91 8.86
C ALA A 170 9.32 5.51 7.71
N ALA A 171 9.78 6.61 7.13
CA ALA A 171 9.16 7.27 5.99
C ALA A 171 9.43 6.58 4.64
N PHE A 172 10.42 5.67 4.54
CA PHE A 172 10.77 5.00 3.29
C PHE A 172 9.55 4.31 2.66
N MET A 173 9.31 4.55 1.36
CA MET A 173 8.07 4.14 0.69
C MET A 173 8.23 2.80 -0.03
N GLN A 174 7.39 1.83 0.34
CA GLN A 174 7.04 0.67 -0.47
C GLN A 174 6.02 1.12 -1.52
N VAL A 175 6.05 0.55 -2.73
CA VAL A 175 5.30 1.10 -3.86
C VAL A 175 4.61 0.05 -4.71
N SER A 176 3.52 0.46 -5.37
CA SER A 176 2.90 -0.27 -6.50
C SER A 176 2.52 0.72 -7.61
N GLY A 177 2.65 0.26 -8.84
CA GLY A 177 2.39 1.08 -10.03
C GLY A 177 3.55 2.00 -10.42
N LEU A 178 4.69 1.94 -9.75
CA LEU A 178 5.90 2.66 -10.15
C LEU A 178 7.17 1.91 -9.75
N SER A 179 8.29 2.25 -10.38
CA SER A 179 9.63 1.80 -10.00
C SER A 179 10.57 2.99 -9.84
N TYR A 180 11.45 2.94 -8.83
CA TYR A 180 12.39 4.03 -8.59
C TYR A 180 13.72 3.58 -8.01
N THR A 181 14.74 4.41 -8.19
CA THR A 181 16.08 4.23 -7.63
C THR A 181 16.36 5.30 -6.60
N VAL A 182 16.99 4.92 -5.48
CA VAL A 182 17.54 5.83 -4.46
C VAL A 182 19.05 5.79 -4.52
N ASN A 183 19.68 6.88 -4.89
CA ASN A 183 21.13 7.02 -4.86
C ASN A 183 21.58 7.48 -3.47
N THR A 184 22.02 6.54 -2.62
CA THR A 184 22.52 6.85 -1.27
C THR A 184 23.95 7.37 -1.24
N GLY A 185 24.68 7.31 -2.35
CA GLY A 185 25.96 7.97 -2.52
C GLY A 185 25.86 9.50 -2.51
N LYS A 186 24.64 10.04 -2.69
CA LYS A 186 24.32 11.45 -2.53
C LYS A 186 23.71 11.70 -1.15
N ALA A 187 24.18 12.74 -0.45
CA ALA A 187 23.56 13.15 0.80
C ALA A 187 22.15 13.72 0.54
N TYR A 188 21.22 13.46 1.47
CA TYR A 188 19.93 14.15 1.45
C TYR A 188 20.14 15.65 1.69
N ASP A 189 19.68 16.46 0.75
CA ASP A 189 19.80 17.92 0.81
C ASP A 189 18.64 18.48 1.65
N ARG A 190 18.97 18.84 2.91
CA ARG A 190 17.99 19.30 3.88
C ARG A 190 17.60 20.74 3.63
N GLY A 191 16.34 20.98 3.34
CA GLY A 191 15.71 22.29 3.30
C GLY A 191 15.17 22.72 4.67
N GLU A 192 14.01 23.35 4.67
CA GLU A 192 13.35 23.81 5.88
C GLU A 192 12.94 22.63 6.77
N ALA A 193 12.99 22.84 8.09
CA ALA A 193 12.51 21.85 9.06
C ALA A 193 11.02 21.64 8.89
N TYR A 194 10.59 20.36 8.98
CA TYR A 194 9.21 19.92 9.00
C TYR A 194 8.97 19.08 10.26
N GLY A 195 8.28 19.64 11.23
CA GLY A 195 8.18 19.02 12.55
C GLY A 195 9.53 18.94 13.29
N ASP A 196 9.66 17.97 14.19
CA ASP A 196 10.82 17.89 15.08
C ASP A 196 12.05 17.21 14.47
N ASN A 197 11.85 16.25 13.54
CA ASN A 197 12.93 15.38 13.06
C ASN A 197 13.00 15.27 11.54
N TRP A 198 12.15 15.99 10.81
CA TRP A 198 12.00 15.87 9.37
C TRP A 198 12.40 17.17 8.69
N PHE A 199 12.79 17.07 7.45
CA PHE A 199 13.19 18.21 6.63
C PHE A 199 12.57 18.11 5.25
N ARG A 200 12.15 19.24 4.71
CA ARG A 200 11.79 19.35 3.30
C ARG A 200 13.00 19.07 2.42
N ALA A 201 12.79 18.55 1.23
CA ALA A 201 13.87 18.43 0.26
C ALA A 201 14.24 19.82 -0.29
N ALA A 202 15.53 20.19 -0.20
CA ALA A 202 16.02 21.42 -0.84
C ALA A 202 16.36 21.18 -2.31
N SER A 203 16.65 19.94 -2.70
CA SER A 203 16.84 19.51 -4.09
C SER A 203 16.36 18.08 -4.30
N LEU A 204 16.04 17.73 -5.55
CA LEU A 204 15.61 16.40 -5.96
C LEU A 204 16.78 15.68 -6.64
N SER A 205 17.69 15.12 -5.86
CA SER A 205 18.95 14.60 -6.38
C SER A 205 19.17 13.10 -6.19
N ARG A 206 18.46 12.49 -5.24
CA ARG A 206 18.64 11.09 -4.86
C ARG A 206 17.69 10.15 -5.59
N ILE A 207 16.47 10.62 -5.90
CA ILE A 207 15.42 9.80 -6.49
C ILE A 207 15.42 9.92 -8.01
N THR A 208 15.36 8.76 -8.66
CA THR A 208 15.03 8.64 -10.08
C THR A 208 13.83 7.70 -10.21
N ILE A 209 12.67 8.22 -10.61
CA ILE A 209 11.53 7.39 -10.99
C ILE A 209 11.82 6.84 -12.38
N THR A 210 11.89 5.52 -12.53
CA THR A 210 12.27 4.87 -13.78
C THR A 210 11.08 4.66 -14.70
N GLU A 211 9.94 4.33 -14.11
CA GLU A 211 8.68 4.13 -14.83
C GLU A 211 7.47 4.30 -13.91
N VAL A 212 6.31 4.54 -14.50
CA VAL A 212 5.00 4.49 -13.85
C VAL A 212 4.07 3.63 -14.71
N ASN A 213 3.60 2.50 -14.15
CA ASN A 213 2.71 1.54 -14.82
C ASN A 213 3.21 1.13 -16.22
N GLY A 214 4.54 0.89 -16.35
CA GLY A 214 5.19 0.50 -17.60
C GLY A 214 5.37 1.63 -18.62
N GLN A 215 5.05 2.88 -18.25
CA GLN A 215 5.27 4.07 -19.08
C GLN A 215 6.46 4.89 -18.55
N PRO A 216 7.15 5.64 -19.41
CA PRO A 216 8.14 6.60 -18.96
C PRO A 216 7.55 7.60 -17.98
N PHE A 217 8.30 7.92 -16.93
CA PHE A 217 7.89 8.91 -15.95
C PHE A 217 7.66 10.30 -16.59
N ASP A 218 6.53 10.92 -16.24
CA ASP A 218 6.18 12.27 -16.64
C ASP A 218 5.95 13.15 -15.40
N ALA A 219 6.80 14.14 -15.22
CA ALA A 219 6.74 15.06 -14.07
C ALA A 219 5.50 15.98 -14.09
N ASP A 220 4.93 16.22 -15.25
CA ASP A 220 3.76 17.10 -15.45
C ASP A 220 2.43 16.32 -15.40
N ALA A 221 2.46 14.99 -15.49
CA ALA A 221 1.26 14.17 -15.41
C ALA A 221 0.63 14.24 -14.01
N ALA A 222 -0.69 14.08 -13.94
CA ALA A 222 -1.44 13.98 -12.70
C ALA A 222 -1.63 12.50 -12.31
N TYR A 223 -1.36 12.19 -11.05
CA TYR A 223 -1.50 10.84 -10.49
C TYR A 223 -2.47 10.82 -9.31
N ALA A 224 -3.28 9.78 -9.22
CA ALA A 224 -4.01 9.43 -8.01
C ALA A 224 -3.12 8.54 -7.15
N VAL A 225 -2.63 9.06 -6.04
CA VAL A 225 -1.74 8.36 -5.12
C VAL A 225 -2.54 7.80 -3.96
N ILE A 226 -2.56 6.48 -3.85
CA ILE A 226 -3.20 5.75 -2.75
C ILE A 226 -2.19 5.64 -1.60
N THR A 227 -2.63 6.02 -0.40
CA THR A 227 -1.78 6.05 0.78
C THR A 227 -2.60 5.88 2.06
N SER A 228 -1.98 6.12 3.22
CA SER A 228 -2.66 6.12 4.53
C SER A 228 -3.21 7.50 4.89
N ASN A 229 -4.24 7.52 5.75
CA ASN A 229 -4.70 8.75 6.38
C ASN A 229 -3.60 9.47 7.18
N ALA A 230 -2.60 8.76 7.67
CA ALA A 230 -1.46 9.33 8.37
C ALA A 230 -0.59 10.16 7.42
N ASN A 231 -0.22 9.59 6.26
CA ASN A 231 0.53 10.31 5.23
C ASN A 231 -0.28 11.47 4.66
N PHE A 232 -1.58 11.28 4.39
CA PHE A 232 -2.50 12.34 3.95
C PHE A 232 -2.44 13.57 4.88
N ASN A 233 -2.38 13.34 6.19
CA ASN A 233 -2.31 14.41 7.19
C ASN A 233 -0.89 14.95 7.44
N GLY A 234 0.11 14.49 6.67
CA GLY A 234 1.48 14.99 6.75
C GLY A 234 2.32 14.39 7.86
N MET A 235 2.04 13.15 8.30
CA MET A 235 2.87 12.47 9.29
C MET A 235 4.28 12.21 8.73
N ASP A 236 5.27 12.18 9.61
CA ASP A 236 6.69 11.96 9.26
C ASP A 236 7.16 12.99 8.20
N SER A 237 7.76 12.56 7.10
CA SER A 237 8.20 13.41 5.99
C SER A 237 7.10 13.70 4.95
N SER A 238 5.84 13.41 5.26
CA SER A 238 4.72 13.41 4.31
C SER A 238 4.12 14.81 4.04
N TYR A 239 4.92 15.87 4.13
CA TYR A 239 4.45 17.24 3.88
C TYR A 239 3.84 17.42 2.50
N MET A 240 4.40 16.77 1.49
CA MET A 240 3.93 16.91 0.10
C MET A 240 2.56 16.25 -0.10
N PHE A 241 2.26 15.15 0.59
CA PHE A 241 0.92 14.57 0.60
C PHE A 241 -0.10 15.56 1.15
N LYS A 242 0.22 16.18 2.29
CA LYS A 242 -0.67 17.16 2.94
C LYS A 242 -0.90 18.37 2.02
N GLU A 243 0.16 18.95 1.48
CA GLU A 243 0.06 20.12 0.61
C GLU A 243 -0.71 19.82 -0.69
N ALA A 244 -0.49 18.66 -1.30
CA ALA A 244 -1.22 18.23 -2.48
C ALA A 244 -2.71 17.98 -2.16
N ALA A 245 -3.01 17.39 -1.00
CA ALA A 245 -4.38 17.18 -0.56
C ALA A 245 -5.10 18.51 -0.28
N GLU A 246 -4.44 19.47 0.36
CA GLU A 246 -5.00 20.80 0.61
C GLU A 246 -5.23 21.60 -0.69
N ALA A 247 -4.41 21.34 -1.73
CA ALA A 247 -4.53 22.02 -3.02
C ALA A 247 -5.59 21.40 -3.97
N ASN A 248 -6.04 20.18 -3.68
CA ASN A 248 -7.00 19.47 -4.54
C ASN A 248 -8.16 18.90 -3.71
N GLU A 249 -9.32 19.53 -3.82
CA GLU A 249 -10.56 19.18 -3.08
C GLU A 249 -11.10 17.77 -3.37
N LYS A 250 -10.63 17.10 -4.42
CA LYS A 250 -10.96 15.70 -4.70
C LYS A 250 -10.12 14.71 -3.89
N SER A 251 -9.03 15.19 -3.25
CA SER A 251 -8.23 14.36 -2.34
C SER A 251 -9.02 14.08 -1.07
N THR A 252 -9.09 12.81 -0.65
CA THR A 252 -9.95 12.41 0.46
C THR A 252 -9.39 11.23 1.26
N ILE A 253 -9.83 11.13 2.52
CA ILE A 253 -9.67 9.94 3.37
C ILE A 253 -10.98 9.15 3.30
N THR A 254 -10.93 7.94 2.80
CA THR A 254 -12.10 7.07 2.69
C THR A 254 -12.50 6.46 4.04
N THR A 255 -13.66 5.81 4.10
CA THR A 255 -14.08 5.00 5.27
C THR A 255 -13.36 3.66 5.35
N ALA A 256 -12.67 3.23 4.27
CA ALA A 256 -12.02 1.92 4.17
C ALA A 256 -10.87 1.78 5.18
N VAL A 257 -10.94 0.79 6.06
CA VAL A 257 -9.84 0.39 6.93
C VAL A 257 -8.86 -0.46 6.14
N VAL A 258 -7.58 -0.12 6.19
CA VAL A 258 -6.56 -0.77 5.35
C VAL A 258 -6.50 -2.29 5.54
N ARG A 259 -6.54 -2.79 6.78
CA ARG A 259 -6.53 -4.24 7.05
C ARG A 259 -7.71 -4.97 6.39
N ASP A 260 -8.88 -4.34 6.35
CA ASP A 260 -10.06 -4.91 5.71
C ASP A 260 -9.86 -4.96 4.19
N VAL A 261 -9.20 -3.94 3.61
CA VAL A 261 -8.84 -3.93 2.18
C VAL A 261 -7.86 -5.06 1.85
N ILE A 262 -6.82 -5.26 2.68
CA ILE A 262 -5.88 -6.36 2.50
C ILE A 262 -6.63 -7.70 2.54
N TRP A 263 -7.56 -7.85 3.48
CA TRP A 263 -8.38 -9.06 3.59
C TRP A 263 -9.30 -9.27 2.39
N LEU A 264 -9.90 -8.19 1.87
CA LEU A 264 -10.71 -8.23 0.64
C LEU A 264 -9.89 -8.70 -0.56
N TYR A 265 -8.65 -8.25 -0.69
CA TYR A 265 -7.74 -8.68 -1.74
C TYR A 265 -7.39 -10.16 -1.64
N ILE A 266 -7.02 -10.62 -0.44
CA ILE A 266 -6.71 -12.04 -0.17
C ILE A 266 -7.92 -12.93 -0.51
N ALA A 267 -9.10 -12.58 -0.02
CA ALA A 267 -10.31 -13.39 -0.21
C ALA A 267 -10.87 -13.28 -1.63
N GLY A 268 -10.86 -12.08 -2.23
CA GLY A 268 -11.51 -11.80 -3.50
C GLY A 268 -10.69 -12.17 -4.72
N GLU A 269 -9.39 -11.82 -4.72
CA GLU A 269 -8.51 -12.03 -5.88
C GLU A 269 -7.61 -13.26 -5.72
N MET A 270 -7.15 -13.53 -4.50
CA MET A 270 -6.15 -14.56 -4.26
C MET A 270 -6.77 -15.90 -3.78
N ASN A 271 -8.10 -15.99 -3.65
CA ASN A 271 -8.81 -17.18 -3.13
C ASN A 271 -8.22 -17.69 -1.79
N ASN A 272 -7.92 -16.80 -0.89
CA ASN A 272 -7.30 -17.03 0.43
C ASN A 272 -5.89 -17.64 0.39
N MET A 273 -5.16 -17.52 -0.73
CA MET A 273 -3.79 -17.99 -0.85
C MET A 273 -2.91 -16.93 -1.47
N ILE A 274 -1.88 -16.49 -0.75
CA ILE A 274 -0.88 -15.56 -1.31
C ILE A 274 -0.03 -16.32 -2.33
N GLY A 275 0.00 -15.81 -3.55
CA GLY A 275 0.62 -16.44 -4.71
C GLY A 275 2.14 -16.34 -4.74
N GLU A 276 2.78 -17.16 -5.59
CA GLU A 276 4.25 -17.24 -5.73
C GLU A 276 4.89 -15.96 -6.24
N GLU A 277 4.12 -15.04 -6.84
CA GLU A 277 4.58 -13.72 -7.25
C GLU A 277 5.17 -12.91 -6.09
N TYR A 278 4.77 -13.22 -4.83
CA TYR A 278 5.30 -12.59 -3.62
C TYR A 278 6.32 -13.44 -2.87
N ALA A 279 6.88 -14.49 -3.49
CA ALA A 279 7.94 -15.28 -2.87
C ALA A 279 9.23 -14.46 -2.61
N THR A 280 9.46 -13.44 -3.44
CA THR A 280 10.58 -12.48 -3.32
C THR A 280 10.10 -11.08 -3.65
N ALA A 281 10.86 -10.05 -3.26
CA ALA A 281 10.63 -8.68 -3.70
C ALA A 281 10.72 -8.59 -5.23
N GLN A 282 9.93 -7.70 -5.83
CA GLN A 282 9.70 -7.63 -7.27
C GLN A 282 10.66 -6.73 -8.03
N GLY A 283 11.58 -6.05 -7.33
CA GLY A 283 12.61 -5.21 -7.94
C GLY A 283 12.11 -3.83 -8.38
N ARG A 284 11.07 -3.32 -7.72
CA ARG A 284 10.52 -1.98 -7.97
C ARG A 284 11.39 -0.87 -7.39
N ILE A 285 12.16 -1.18 -6.35
CA ILE A 285 12.97 -0.22 -5.62
C ILE A 285 14.42 -0.66 -5.62
N THR A 286 15.28 0.17 -6.20
CA THR A 286 16.73 -0.03 -6.18
C THR A 286 17.38 0.98 -5.24
N ILE A 287 18.27 0.52 -4.35
CA ILE A 287 19.09 1.38 -3.49
C ILE A 287 20.56 1.21 -3.91
N GLU A 288 21.21 2.33 -4.34
CA GLU A 288 22.58 2.39 -4.84
C GLU A 288 23.50 3.15 -3.89
#